data_cd6d3d13c64e08e1924a9ea19e7c2309
#
_entry.id   cd6d3d13c64e08e1924a9ea19e7c2309
#
_cell.length_a   1.000
_cell.length_b   1.000
_cell.length_c   1.000
_cell.angle_alpha   90.00
_cell.angle_beta   90.00
_cell.angle_gamma   90.00
#
_symmetry.space_group_name_H-M   'P 1'
#
loop_
_entity.id
_entity.type
_entity.pdbx_description
1 polymer ?
#
loop_
_entity_poly.entity_id
_entity_poly.type
_entity_poly.pdbx_seq_one_letter_code
_entity_poly.pdbx_strand_id
1 'polypeptide(L)'
;MARESATLQRIALAELPAEAQQTLHLIKQGGPFPYAHKDGSVFGNFEKRLPLQRRAYYREYTVPTPGRRDRGARRIVAGEGSGGNVATSGEYYYTADHYRSFRRIDE
;
A
#
# COMPACT_ATOMS: atom_id res chain seq x y z
N MET A 1 -15.46 5.55 -14.94
CA MET A 1 -14.47 5.90 -15.97
C MET A 1 -13.15 5.22 -15.65
N ALA A 2 -12.51 4.71 -16.66
CA ALA A 2 -11.22 4.06 -16.49
C ALA A 2 -10.08 5.06 -16.32
N ARG A 3 -10.38 6.34 -16.34
CA ARG A 3 -9.34 7.36 -16.32
C ARG A 3 -8.49 7.35 -15.08
N GLU A 4 -9.09 7.05 -13.92
CA GLU A 4 -8.30 7.02 -12.69
C GLU A 4 -7.21 5.97 -12.79
N SER A 5 -7.56 4.79 -13.25
CA SER A 5 -6.58 3.74 -13.43
C SER A 5 -5.56 4.10 -14.50
N ALA A 6 -6.00 4.78 -15.58
CA ALA A 6 -5.11 5.16 -16.65
C ALA A 6 -4.09 6.20 -16.23
N THR A 7 -4.41 7.01 -15.21
CA THR A 7 -3.48 8.04 -14.72
C THR A 7 -2.60 7.55 -13.57
N LEU A 8 -2.82 6.33 -13.10
CA LEU A 8 -2.08 5.79 -11.99
C LEU A 8 -0.67 5.40 -12.45
N GLN A 9 0.33 6.04 -11.86
CA GLN A 9 1.72 5.76 -12.20
C GLN A 9 2.16 4.43 -11.60
N ARG A 10 3.28 3.93 -12.09
CA ARG A 10 3.84 2.66 -11.64
C ARG A 10 5.26 2.88 -11.12
N ILE A 11 5.72 1.98 -10.27
CA ILE A 11 7.08 1.97 -9.76
C ILE A 11 7.56 0.53 -9.68
N ALA A 12 8.76 0.27 -10.18
CA ALA A 12 9.32 -1.07 -10.10
C ALA A 12 9.68 -1.39 -8.64
N LEU A 13 9.52 -2.64 -8.25
CA LEU A 13 9.88 -3.10 -6.91
C LEU A 13 11.30 -2.67 -6.54
N ALA A 14 12.24 -2.83 -7.47
CA ALA A 14 13.65 -2.52 -7.20
C ALA A 14 13.89 -1.02 -6.99
N GLU A 15 12.96 -0.16 -7.42
CA GLU A 15 13.08 1.28 -7.25
C GLU A 15 12.45 1.80 -5.97
N LEU A 16 11.75 0.95 -5.24
CA LEU A 16 11.19 1.35 -3.96
C LEU A 16 12.30 1.59 -2.93
N PRO A 17 12.09 2.51 -1.98
CA PRO A 17 12.99 2.58 -0.82
C PRO A 17 13.10 1.22 -0.14
N ALA A 18 14.25 0.95 0.46
CA ALA A 18 14.48 -0.35 1.11
C ALA A 18 13.41 -0.65 2.17
N GLU A 19 12.98 0.37 2.91
CA GLU A 19 11.95 0.21 3.93
C GLU A 19 10.62 -0.21 3.32
N ALA A 20 10.30 0.29 2.13
CA ALA A 20 9.07 -0.09 1.44
C ALA A 20 9.15 -1.53 0.93
N GLN A 21 10.31 -1.94 0.43
CA GLN A 21 10.50 -3.32 0.02
C GLN A 21 10.32 -4.27 1.20
N GLN A 22 10.83 -3.87 2.36
CA GLN A 22 10.69 -4.67 3.57
C GLN A 22 9.25 -4.76 4.04
N THR A 23 8.52 -3.64 4.01
CA THR A 23 7.10 -3.64 4.36
C THR A 23 6.32 -4.56 3.43
N LEU A 24 6.60 -4.51 2.13
CA LEU A 24 5.93 -5.39 1.18
C LEU A 24 6.20 -6.86 1.51
N HIS A 25 7.44 -7.18 1.87
CA HIS A 25 7.79 -8.53 2.28
C HIS A 25 6.96 -8.96 3.50
N LEU A 26 6.80 -8.07 4.48
CA LEU A 26 6.00 -8.37 5.67
C LEU A 26 4.53 -8.59 5.32
N ILE A 27 3.98 -7.80 4.40
CA ILE A 27 2.60 -8.00 3.96
C ILE A 27 2.42 -9.40 3.38
N LYS A 28 3.34 -9.82 2.53
CA LYS A 28 3.27 -11.14 1.90
C LYS A 28 3.47 -12.27 2.91
N GLN A 29 4.19 -12.00 3.97
CA GLN A 29 4.48 -12.97 5.01
C GLN A 29 3.36 -13.06 6.05
N GLY A 30 2.52 -12.02 6.15
CA GLY A 30 1.46 -11.97 7.14
C GLY A 30 1.88 -11.34 8.46
N GLY A 31 2.95 -10.58 8.46
CA GLY A 31 3.48 -9.94 9.66
C GLY A 31 4.58 -10.75 10.32
N PRO A 32 4.93 -10.44 11.58
CA PRO A 32 4.36 -9.38 12.40
C PRO A 32 4.76 -7.99 11.92
N PHE A 33 3.92 -6.99 12.25
CA PHE A 33 4.11 -5.62 11.79
C PHE A 33 4.58 -4.73 12.92
N PRO A 34 5.49 -3.75 12.62
CA PRO A 34 5.99 -2.86 13.68
C PRO A 34 4.93 -2.00 14.34
N TYR A 35 3.91 -1.60 13.59
CA TYR A 35 2.83 -0.75 14.10
C TYR A 35 1.56 -1.59 14.18
N ALA A 36 1.54 -2.56 15.09
CA ALA A 36 0.51 -3.60 15.14
C ALA A 36 -0.92 -3.05 15.24
N HIS A 37 -1.10 -1.88 15.87
CA HIS A 37 -2.44 -1.29 16.01
C HIS A 37 -2.87 -0.51 14.78
N LYS A 38 -1.97 -0.26 13.83
CA LYS A 38 -2.26 0.54 12.63
C LYS A 38 -2.15 -0.30 11.37
N ASP A 39 -1.13 -1.14 11.30
CA ASP A 39 -0.86 -1.91 10.08
C ASP A 39 -1.96 -2.94 9.86
N GLY A 40 -2.47 -3.00 8.63
CA GLY A 40 -3.58 -3.87 8.29
C GLY A 40 -4.94 -3.24 8.47
N SER A 41 -5.02 -1.97 8.87
CA SER A 41 -6.29 -1.26 8.99
C SER A 41 -6.90 -1.04 7.61
N VAL A 42 -8.23 -0.94 7.57
CA VAL A 42 -8.94 -0.66 6.32
C VAL A 42 -8.55 0.73 5.81
N PHE A 43 -8.20 0.79 4.52
CA PHE A 43 -8.03 2.05 3.82
C PHE A 43 -9.29 2.31 2.99
N GLY A 44 -9.98 3.40 3.27
CA GLY A 44 -11.33 3.63 2.70
C GLY A 44 -11.36 4.09 1.26
N ASN A 45 -10.22 4.57 0.72
CA ASN A 45 -10.16 5.09 -0.65
C ASN A 45 -11.21 6.18 -0.91
N PHE A 46 -11.45 7.03 0.12
CA PHE A 46 -12.53 8.02 0.04
C PHE A 46 -12.32 9.04 -1.06
N GLU A 47 -11.07 9.33 -1.41
CA GLU A 47 -10.75 10.27 -2.47
C GLU A 47 -10.65 9.61 -3.83
N LYS A 48 -10.92 8.32 -3.89
CA LYS A 48 -11.00 7.56 -5.14
C LYS A 48 -9.75 7.64 -5.99
N ARG A 49 -8.59 7.68 -5.34
CA ARG A 49 -7.31 7.73 -6.04
C ARG A 49 -6.88 6.35 -6.53
N LEU A 50 -7.40 5.29 -5.92
CA LEU A 50 -7.18 3.91 -6.34
C LEU A 50 -8.44 3.41 -7.05
N PRO A 51 -8.32 2.31 -7.83
CA PRO A 51 -9.50 1.74 -8.49
C PRO A 51 -10.64 1.50 -7.50
N LEU A 52 -11.86 1.79 -7.93
CA LEU A 52 -13.03 1.64 -7.07
C LEU A 52 -13.30 0.17 -6.80
N GLN A 53 -13.46 -0.15 -5.53
CA GLN A 53 -13.70 -1.52 -5.07
C GLN A 53 -14.71 -1.49 -3.93
N ARG A 54 -15.15 -2.67 -3.52
CA ARG A 54 -16.07 -2.81 -2.41
C ARG A 54 -15.44 -2.32 -1.11
N ARG A 55 -16.30 -2.06 -0.14
CA ARG A 55 -15.87 -1.66 1.21
C ARG A 55 -14.88 -2.67 1.77
N ALA A 56 -13.87 -2.15 2.47
CA ALA A 56 -12.85 -2.95 3.15
C ALA A 56 -11.95 -3.75 2.21
N TYR A 57 -11.95 -3.41 0.92
CA TYR A 57 -11.11 -4.08 -0.06
C TYR A 57 -9.63 -3.78 0.15
N TYR A 58 -9.29 -2.55 0.59
CA TYR A 58 -7.91 -2.10 0.75
C TYR A 58 -7.50 -2.08 2.21
N ARG A 59 -6.23 -2.43 2.47
CA ARG A 59 -5.60 -2.34 3.78
C ARG A 59 -4.35 -1.49 3.69
N GLU A 60 -4.07 -0.71 4.74
CA GLU A 60 -2.89 0.15 4.75
C GLU A 60 -1.82 -0.38 5.68
N TYR A 61 -0.57 -0.10 5.32
CA TYR A 61 0.59 -0.55 6.09
C TYR A 61 1.63 0.56 6.13
N THR A 62 2.31 0.70 7.27
CA THR A 62 3.32 1.74 7.46
C THR A 62 4.63 1.35 6.79
N VAL A 63 5.20 2.31 6.05
CA VAL A 63 6.58 2.20 5.58
C VAL A 63 7.39 3.16 6.46
N PRO A 64 8.29 2.65 7.34
CA PRO A 64 9.04 3.51 8.23
C PRO A 64 9.90 4.51 7.47
N THR A 65 10.02 5.71 8.01
CA THR A 65 10.92 6.72 7.47
C THR A 65 12.15 6.78 8.37
N PRO A 66 13.34 6.50 7.84
CA PRO A 66 14.54 6.52 8.67
C PRO A 66 14.73 7.85 9.37
N GLY A 67 15.11 7.80 10.63
CA GLY A 67 15.37 8.99 11.42
C GLY A 67 14.17 9.65 12.04
N ARG A 68 12.95 9.19 11.74
CA ARG A 68 11.73 9.74 12.34
C ARG A 68 11.25 8.87 13.48
N ARG A 69 10.76 9.52 14.53
CA ARG A 69 10.15 8.82 15.66
C ARG A 69 8.70 8.43 15.40
N ASP A 70 8.00 9.25 14.60
CA ASP A 70 6.60 8.99 14.27
C ASP A 70 6.54 8.06 13.05
N ARG A 71 5.32 7.74 12.62
CA ARG A 71 5.12 6.85 11.47
C ARG A 71 5.53 7.48 10.14
N GLY A 72 5.68 8.81 10.10
CA GLY A 72 5.93 9.49 8.84
C GLY A 72 4.73 9.42 7.90
N ALA A 73 4.98 9.70 6.62
CA ALA A 73 3.91 9.80 5.62
C ALA A 73 3.90 8.67 4.59
N ARG A 74 4.81 7.72 4.70
CA ARG A 74 4.95 6.65 3.71
C ARG A 74 4.10 5.45 4.07
N ARG A 75 3.42 4.89 3.06
CA ARG A 75 2.52 3.74 3.27
C ARG A 75 2.56 2.82 2.06
N ILE A 76 2.18 1.57 2.27
CA ILE A 76 1.74 0.70 1.19
C ILE A 76 0.27 0.39 1.44
N VAL A 77 -0.53 0.49 0.39
CA VAL A 77 -1.93 0.06 0.42
C VAL A 77 -2.01 -1.21 -0.42
N ALA A 78 -2.59 -2.25 0.14
CA ALA A 78 -2.74 -3.54 -0.52
C ALA A 78 -4.20 -3.82 -0.79
N GLY A 79 -4.51 -4.25 -2.01
CA GLY A 79 -5.84 -4.74 -2.35
C GLY A 79 -5.94 -6.23 -2.05
N GLU A 80 -7.17 -6.71 -1.90
CA GLU A 80 -7.39 -8.14 -1.61
C GLU A 80 -7.29 -9.02 -2.84
N GLY A 81 -7.41 -8.43 -4.03
CA GLY A 81 -7.39 -9.21 -5.25
C GLY A 81 -8.61 -10.13 -5.35
N SER A 82 -8.62 -10.96 -6.39
CA SER A 82 -9.72 -11.89 -6.60
C SER A 82 -9.76 -12.99 -5.54
N GLY A 83 -8.62 -13.30 -4.92
CA GLY A 83 -8.56 -14.33 -3.88
C GLY A 83 -8.94 -13.85 -2.49
N GLY A 84 -9.17 -12.55 -2.30
CA GLY A 84 -9.55 -12.02 -1.00
C GLY A 84 -8.44 -12.00 0.04
N ASN A 85 -7.18 -12.02 -0.39
CA ASN A 85 -6.04 -12.11 0.53
C ASN A 85 -4.94 -11.14 0.08
N VAL A 86 -4.68 -10.10 0.89
CA VAL A 86 -3.67 -9.11 0.56
C VAL A 86 -2.27 -9.71 0.41
N ALA A 87 -1.99 -10.80 1.12
CA ALA A 87 -0.66 -11.42 1.10
C ALA A 87 -0.33 -12.02 -0.27
N THR A 88 -1.33 -12.39 -1.05
CA THR A 88 -1.14 -13.08 -2.32
C THR A 88 -1.79 -12.36 -3.49
N SER A 89 -2.31 -11.16 -3.26
CA SER A 89 -3.11 -10.45 -4.29
C SER A 89 -2.29 -9.96 -5.46
N GLY A 90 -1.03 -9.61 -5.25
CA GLY A 90 -0.22 -8.97 -6.27
C GLY A 90 -0.64 -7.53 -6.57
N GLU A 91 -1.46 -6.94 -5.72
CA GLU A 91 -2.00 -5.61 -5.97
C GLU A 91 -1.58 -4.67 -4.84
N TYR A 92 -0.49 -3.93 -5.06
CA TYR A 92 0.10 -3.09 -4.04
C TYR A 92 0.39 -1.70 -4.59
N TYR A 93 0.14 -0.68 -3.77
CA TYR A 93 0.32 0.73 -4.15
C TYR A 93 1.18 1.43 -3.11
N TYR A 94 2.16 2.18 -3.58
CA TYR A 94 3.06 2.93 -2.69
C TYR A 94 2.68 4.40 -2.68
N THR A 95 2.67 5.02 -1.50
CA THR A 95 2.53 6.46 -1.36
C THR A 95 3.63 6.98 -0.44
N ALA A 96 4.20 8.14 -0.82
CA ALA A 96 5.21 8.81 0.00
C ALA A 96 4.66 10.08 0.64
N ASP A 97 3.42 10.45 0.36
CA ASP A 97 2.84 11.74 0.73
C ASP A 97 1.51 11.60 1.47
N HIS A 98 1.37 10.56 2.25
CA HIS A 98 0.20 10.30 3.11
C HIS A 98 -1.07 10.25 2.28
N TYR A 99 -1.08 9.38 1.26
CA TYR A 99 -2.24 9.05 0.42
C TYR A 99 -2.64 10.11 -0.60
N ARG A 100 -1.83 11.14 -0.80
CA ARG A 100 -2.16 12.17 -1.79
C ARG A 100 -1.90 11.71 -3.21
N SER A 101 -0.90 10.84 -3.39
CA SER A 101 -0.62 10.23 -4.67
C SER A 101 -0.15 8.81 -4.46
N PHE A 102 -0.37 7.97 -5.46
CA PHE A 102 0.00 6.55 -5.40
C PHE A 102 0.72 6.15 -6.66
N ARG A 103 1.57 5.14 -6.53
CA ARG A 103 2.16 4.45 -7.66
C ARG A 103 1.94 2.96 -7.47
N ARG A 104 1.46 2.29 -8.51
CA ARG A 104 1.29 0.84 -8.44
C ARG A 104 2.65 0.16 -8.48
N ILE A 105 2.88 -0.78 -7.60
CA ILE A 105 4.15 -1.49 -7.53
C ILE A 105 4.17 -2.61 -8.56
N ASP A 106 5.18 -2.61 -9.42
CA ASP A 106 5.45 -3.68 -10.39
C ASP A 106 6.51 -4.60 -9.81
N GLU A 107 6.14 -5.85 -9.60
CA GLU A 107 7.05 -6.82 -9.02
C GLU A 107 7.83 -7.61 -10.03
#